data_2dee98ee5755e12f0091fef39db2dc95
#
_entry.id   2dee98ee5755e12f0091fef39db2dc95
#
_cell.length_a   1.000
_cell.length_b   1.000
_cell.length_c   1.000
_cell.angle_alpha   90.00
_cell.angle_beta   90.00
_cell.angle_gamma   90.00
#
_symmetry.space_group_name_H-M   'P 1'
#
loop_
_entity.id
_entity.type
_entity.pdbx_description
1 polymer ?
#
loop_
_entity_poly.entity_id
_entity_poly.type
_entity_poly.pdbx_seq_one_letter_code
_entity_poly.pdbx_strand_id
1 'polypeptide(L)'
;MRVIEKNMNNAIRNGKDFRSGNTSVTHGINSAGQREVIIKLHGNHIATVLNDTMLLFDGGWQSNTTKSRLNALCYEFATGYKVFQKNWDWFVADFQGNAKDFADGFELAIA
;
A
#
# COMPACT_ATOMS: atom_id res chain seq x y z
N MET A 1 -12.19 -7.65 4.13
CA MET A 1 -11.09 -6.80 4.61
C MET A 1 -10.98 -6.91 6.12
N ARG A 2 -9.78 -7.07 6.63
CA ARG A 2 -9.53 -7.20 8.08
C ARG A 2 -9.82 -5.88 8.78
N VAL A 3 -10.21 -5.93 10.06
CA VAL A 3 -10.51 -4.73 10.85
C VAL A 3 -9.31 -3.78 10.91
N ILE A 4 -8.10 -4.32 11.13
CA ILE A 4 -6.88 -3.50 11.16
C ILE A 4 -6.66 -2.76 9.83
N GLU A 5 -7.06 -3.34 8.71
CA GLU A 5 -6.94 -2.73 7.39
C GLU A 5 -7.97 -1.62 7.20
N LYS A 6 -9.18 -1.79 7.69
CA LYS A 6 -10.19 -0.72 7.69
C LYS A 6 -9.71 0.47 8.51
N ASN A 7 -9.16 0.21 9.68
CA ASN A 7 -8.64 1.26 10.56
C ASN A 7 -7.43 1.97 9.96
N MET A 8 -6.54 1.21 9.32
CA MET A 8 -5.41 1.75 8.56
C MET A 8 -5.88 2.71 7.47
N ASN A 9 -6.83 2.27 6.65
CA ASN A 9 -7.37 3.07 5.54
C ASN A 9 -8.07 4.33 6.06
N ASN A 10 -8.84 4.22 7.15
CA ASN A 10 -9.49 5.38 7.77
C ASN A 10 -8.48 6.40 8.28
N ALA A 11 -7.37 5.95 8.88
CA ALA A 11 -6.31 6.84 9.35
C ALA A 11 -5.67 7.60 8.18
N ILE A 12 -5.43 6.93 7.07
CA ILE A 12 -4.89 7.56 5.86
C ILE A 12 -5.84 8.64 5.36
N ARG A 13 -7.14 8.33 5.23
CA ARG A 13 -8.14 9.29 4.74
C ARG A 13 -8.31 10.49 5.66
N ASN A 14 -8.24 10.27 6.96
CA ASN A 14 -8.53 11.31 7.96
C ASN A 14 -7.30 12.09 8.39
N GLY A 15 -6.14 11.85 7.78
CA GLY A 15 -4.91 12.57 8.10
C GLY A 15 -4.39 12.28 9.49
N LYS A 16 -4.63 11.11 10.04
CA LYS A 16 -4.21 10.72 11.40
C LYS A 16 -3.17 9.64 11.38
N ASP A 17 -2.21 9.75 12.29
CA ASP A 17 -1.26 8.67 12.52
C ASP A 17 -1.98 7.51 13.22
N PHE A 18 -1.50 6.30 12.95
CA PHE A 18 -2.13 5.09 13.44
C PHE A 18 -1.07 4.05 13.74
N ARG A 19 -1.26 3.33 14.82
CA ARG A 19 -0.42 2.19 15.15
C ARG A 19 -1.26 1.14 15.85
N SER A 20 -1.28 -0.06 15.30
CA SER A 20 -1.97 -1.18 15.92
C SER A 20 -1.25 -2.47 15.53
N GLY A 21 -0.82 -3.22 16.54
CA GLY A 21 -0.09 -4.47 16.31
C GLY A 21 1.13 -4.25 15.41
N ASN A 22 1.11 -4.90 14.25
CA ASN A 22 2.21 -4.87 13.29
C ASN A 22 2.11 -3.76 12.23
N THR A 23 1.07 -2.93 12.28
CA THR A 23 0.77 -1.97 11.20
C THR A 23 0.82 -0.54 11.71
N SER A 24 1.48 0.35 10.95
CA SER A 24 1.53 1.77 11.28
C SER A 24 1.31 2.64 10.05
N VAL A 25 0.74 3.83 10.30
CA VAL A 25 0.52 4.89 9.31
C VAL A 25 1.10 6.18 9.88
N THR A 26 1.98 6.82 9.15
CA THR A 26 2.62 8.07 9.56
C THR A 26 2.44 9.11 8.47
N HIS A 27 1.92 10.27 8.83
CA HIS A 27 1.76 11.42 7.93
C HIS A 27 2.94 12.36 8.06
N GLY A 28 3.42 12.89 6.94
CA GLY A 28 4.55 13.80 6.92
C GLY A 28 4.61 14.60 5.64
N ILE A 29 5.70 15.34 5.49
CA ILE A 29 6.02 16.13 4.31
C ILE A 29 7.37 15.65 3.80
N ASN A 30 7.45 15.31 2.52
CA ASN A 30 8.70 14.84 1.91
C ASN A 30 9.62 16.02 1.55
N SER A 31 10.82 15.72 1.04
CA SER A 31 11.81 16.72 0.68
C SER A 31 11.35 17.66 -0.44
N ALA A 32 10.37 17.25 -1.24
CA ALA A 32 9.78 18.09 -2.29
C ALA A 32 8.61 18.96 -1.79
N GLY A 33 8.32 18.93 -0.48
CA GLY A 33 7.22 19.70 0.11
C GLY A 33 5.85 19.07 -0.09
N GLN A 34 5.80 17.83 -0.58
CA GLN A 34 4.52 17.10 -0.78
C GLN A 34 4.12 16.39 0.50
N ARG A 35 2.82 16.33 0.74
CA ARG A 35 2.29 15.43 1.78
C ARG A 35 2.56 14.00 1.37
N GLU A 36 3.06 13.21 2.32
CA GLU A 36 3.22 11.79 2.10
C GLU A 36 2.74 11.01 3.32
N VAL A 37 2.17 9.84 3.05
CA VAL A 37 1.73 8.92 4.08
C VAL A 37 2.54 7.65 3.94
N ILE A 38 3.24 7.28 5.01
CA ILE A 38 4.10 6.09 5.03
C ILE A 38 3.39 4.99 5.78
N ILE A 39 3.22 3.84 5.13
CA ILE A 39 2.61 2.66 5.73
C ILE A 39 3.70 1.62 5.95
N LYS A 40 3.75 1.08 7.18
CA LYS A 40 4.73 0.05 7.56
C LYS A 40 4.04 -1.17 8.13
N LEU A 41 4.63 -2.33 7.85
CA LEU A 41 4.25 -3.61 8.43
C LEU A 41 5.47 -4.18 9.13
N HIS A 42 5.37 -4.48 10.43
CA HIS A 42 6.50 -4.88 11.26
C HIS A 42 7.68 -3.91 11.19
N GLY A 43 7.40 -2.61 11.07
CA GLY A 43 8.41 -1.57 10.93
C GLY A 43 9.02 -1.46 9.54
N ASN A 44 8.60 -2.29 8.58
CA ASN A 44 9.12 -2.26 7.21
C ASN A 44 8.17 -1.50 6.29
N HIS A 45 8.74 -0.63 5.46
CA HIS A 45 7.98 0.21 4.54
C HIS A 45 7.31 -0.65 3.45
N ILE A 46 5.98 -0.59 3.35
CA ILE A 46 5.23 -1.32 2.34
C ILE A 46 4.47 -0.41 1.37
N ALA A 47 4.21 0.84 1.73
CA ALA A 47 3.54 1.76 0.80
C ALA A 47 3.81 3.21 1.16
N THR A 48 3.75 4.07 0.14
CA THR A 48 3.70 5.52 0.28
C THR A 48 2.50 6.03 -0.50
N VAL A 49 1.64 6.80 0.15
CA VAL A 49 0.50 7.46 -0.51
C VAL A 49 0.83 8.93 -0.68
N LEU A 50 0.82 9.39 -1.93
CA LEU A 50 0.98 10.79 -2.30
C LEU A 50 -0.38 11.34 -2.78
N ASN A 51 -0.41 12.57 -3.28
CA ASN A 51 -1.68 13.19 -3.68
C ASN A 51 -2.36 12.45 -4.85
N ASP A 52 -1.57 12.02 -5.82
CA ASP A 52 -2.09 11.43 -7.07
C ASP A 52 -1.45 10.07 -7.41
N THR A 53 -0.57 9.58 -6.54
CA THR A 53 0.12 8.30 -6.75
C THR A 53 0.24 7.53 -5.45
N MET A 54 0.37 6.22 -5.58
CA MET A 54 0.70 5.33 -4.48
C MET A 54 1.83 4.42 -4.92
N LEU A 55 2.86 4.31 -4.09
CA LEU A 55 4.02 3.46 -4.33
C LEU A 55 3.92 2.22 -3.44
N LEU A 56 4.15 1.06 -4.02
CA LEU A 56 4.07 -0.23 -3.32
C LEU A 56 5.45 -0.84 -3.13
N PHE A 57 5.67 -1.46 -1.97
CA PHE A 57 6.91 -2.12 -1.59
C PHE A 57 6.57 -3.44 -0.88
N ASP A 58 7.46 -4.42 -0.93
CA ASP A 58 7.23 -5.69 -0.22
C ASP A 58 7.73 -5.68 1.23
N GLY A 59 8.45 -4.65 1.62
CA GLY A 59 9.02 -4.54 2.97
C GLY A 59 10.19 -5.47 3.20
N GLY A 60 10.76 -6.06 2.16
CA GLY A 60 11.83 -7.05 2.24
C GLY A 60 11.33 -8.47 2.47
N TRP A 61 10.03 -8.69 2.55
CA TRP A 61 9.44 -9.99 2.82
C TRP A 61 8.08 -10.14 2.14
N GLN A 62 8.00 -11.01 1.13
CA GLN A 62 6.76 -11.25 0.37
C GLN A 62 5.86 -12.24 1.11
N SER A 63 5.10 -11.75 2.09
CA SER A 63 4.19 -12.55 2.90
C SER A 63 2.72 -12.35 2.49
N ASN A 64 1.86 -13.28 2.92
CA ASN A 64 0.42 -13.14 2.74
C ASN A 64 -0.13 -11.91 3.47
N THR A 65 0.43 -11.57 4.63
CA THR A 65 0.02 -10.37 5.38
C THR A 65 0.38 -9.10 4.62
N THR A 66 1.58 -9.01 4.06
CA THR A 66 1.98 -7.88 3.22
C THR A 66 1.03 -7.73 2.04
N LYS A 67 0.76 -8.82 1.34
CA LYS A 67 -0.14 -8.83 0.19
C LYS A 67 -1.56 -8.38 0.58
N SER A 68 -2.05 -8.83 1.73
CA SER A 68 -3.36 -8.42 2.25
C SER A 68 -3.42 -6.92 2.51
N ARG A 69 -2.38 -6.35 3.15
CA ARG A 69 -2.31 -4.90 3.39
C ARG A 69 -2.28 -4.12 2.09
N LEU A 70 -1.46 -4.54 1.13
CA LEU A 70 -1.35 -3.88 -0.17
C LEU A 70 -2.68 -3.93 -0.93
N ASN A 71 -3.39 -5.05 -0.89
CA ASN A 71 -4.70 -5.17 -1.54
C ASN A 71 -5.77 -4.32 -0.85
N ALA A 72 -5.69 -4.16 0.46
CA ALA A 72 -6.59 -3.25 1.18
C ALA A 72 -6.36 -1.80 0.76
N LEU A 73 -5.10 -1.39 0.59
CA LEU A 73 -4.75 -0.06 0.09
C LEU A 73 -5.24 0.13 -1.35
N CYS A 74 -5.03 -0.85 -2.22
CA CYS A 74 -5.51 -0.78 -3.59
C CYS A 74 -7.04 -0.67 -3.65
N TYR A 75 -7.75 -1.47 -2.86
CA TYR A 75 -9.20 -1.42 -2.79
C TYR A 75 -9.72 -0.03 -2.44
N GLU A 76 -9.03 0.65 -1.51
CA GLU A 76 -9.46 1.96 -1.01
C GLU A 76 -9.04 3.11 -1.93
N PHE A 77 -7.81 3.08 -2.46
CA PHE A 77 -7.18 4.23 -3.10
C PHE A 77 -6.88 4.02 -4.58
N ALA A 78 -6.77 2.80 -5.05
CA ALA A 78 -6.43 2.47 -6.44
C ALA A 78 -7.37 1.36 -6.93
N THR A 79 -8.66 1.68 -7.01
CA THR A 79 -9.71 0.74 -7.39
C THR A 79 -9.41 0.07 -8.72
N GLY A 80 -9.52 -1.26 -8.74
CA GLY A 80 -9.26 -2.06 -9.92
C GLY A 80 -7.86 -2.65 -10.00
N TYR A 81 -6.93 -2.21 -9.10
CA TYR A 81 -5.61 -2.81 -9.02
C TYR A 81 -5.56 -3.89 -7.95
N LYS A 82 -4.75 -4.90 -8.18
CA LYS A 82 -4.61 -6.03 -7.26
C LYS A 82 -3.19 -6.59 -7.31
N VAL A 83 -2.64 -6.86 -6.13
CA VAL A 83 -1.38 -7.60 -5.97
C VAL A 83 -1.72 -9.08 -5.82
N PHE A 84 -1.10 -9.93 -6.63
CA PHE A 84 -1.32 -11.37 -6.55
C PHE A 84 -0.03 -12.14 -6.77
N GLN A 85 -0.07 -13.41 -6.42
CA GLN A 85 1.08 -14.32 -6.53
C GLN A 85 0.74 -15.45 -7.50
N LYS A 86 1.68 -15.77 -8.38
CA LYS A 86 1.59 -16.90 -9.30
C LYS A 86 2.98 -17.49 -9.49
N ASN A 87 3.11 -18.81 -9.33
CA ASN A 87 4.40 -19.49 -9.45
C ASN A 87 5.50 -18.85 -8.60
N TRP A 88 5.14 -18.46 -7.35
CA TRP A 88 6.01 -17.83 -6.35
C TRP A 88 6.40 -16.38 -6.66
N ASP A 89 6.05 -15.84 -7.82
CA ASP A 89 6.32 -14.45 -8.17
C ASP A 89 5.10 -13.56 -7.90
N TRP A 90 5.37 -12.33 -7.52
CA TRP A 90 4.33 -11.32 -7.28
C TRP A 90 4.12 -10.44 -8.52
N PHE A 91 2.87 -10.11 -8.76
CA PHE A 91 2.42 -9.30 -9.88
C PHE A 91 1.42 -8.26 -9.42
N VAL A 92 1.27 -7.19 -10.21
CA VAL A 92 0.20 -6.21 -10.03
C VAL A 92 -0.67 -6.24 -11.29
N ALA A 93 -1.95 -6.55 -11.11
CA ALA A 93 -2.94 -6.53 -12.19
C ALA A 93 -3.72 -5.22 -12.16
N ASP A 94 -4.05 -4.70 -13.35
CA ASP A 94 -4.97 -3.57 -13.47
C ASP A 94 -6.41 -4.04 -13.65
N PHE A 95 -7.35 -3.08 -13.79
CA PHE A 95 -8.78 -3.38 -13.94
C PHE A 95 -9.12 -4.08 -15.26
N GLN A 96 -8.21 -4.08 -16.24
CA GLN A 96 -8.38 -4.79 -17.50
C GLN A 96 -7.78 -6.20 -17.48
N GLY A 97 -7.21 -6.59 -16.35
CA GLY A 97 -6.57 -7.90 -16.20
C GLY A 97 -5.13 -7.97 -16.70
N ASN A 98 -4.55 -6.85 -17.12
CA ASN A 98 -3.14 -6.82 -17.52
C ASN A 98 -2.27 -6.86 -16.26
N ALA A 99 -1.27 -7.74 -16.26
CA ALA A 99 -0.40 -7.91 -15.11
C ALA A 99 1.04 -7.52 -15.45
N LYS A 100 1.70 -6.89 -14.48
CA LYS A 100 3.12 -6.55 -14.54
C LYS A 100 3.83 -7.11 -13.33
N ASP A 101 5.11 -7.40 -13.48
CA ASP A 101 5.93 -7.86 -12.36
C ASP A 101 5.92 -6.82 -11.23
N PHE A 102 5.74 -7.31 -10.00
CA PHE A 102 5.86 -6.46 -8.81
C PHE A 102 7.35 -6.15 -8.59
N ALA A 103 7.64 -4.89 -8.34
CA ALA A 103 8.96 -4.44 -7.91
C ALA A 103 8.78 -3.33 -6.89
N ASP A 104 9.71 -3.20 -5.95
CA ASP A 104 9.67 -2.14 -4.96
C ASP A 104 9.62 -0.77 -5.64
N GLY A 105 8.72 0.08 -5.16
CA GLY A 105 8.45 1.37 -5.78
C GLY A 105 7.46 1.28 -6.93
N PHE A 106 6.73 0.16 -7.06
CA PHE A 106 5.68 0.03 -8.08
C PHE A 106 4.67 1.16 -7.93
N GLU A 107 4.49 1.95 -8.98
CA GLU A 107 3.70 3.18 -8.91
C GLU A 107 2.31 2.96 -9.50
N LEU A 108 1.28 3.36 -8.73
CA LEU A 108 -0.11 3.36 -9.15
C LEU A 108 -0.63 4.78 -9.17
N ALA A 109 -1.37 5.15 -10.24
CA ALA A 109 -2.11 6.39 -10.22
C ALA A 109 -3.34 6.24 -9.32
N ILE A 110 -3.60 7.23 -8.48
CA ILE A 110 -4.77 7.29 -7.61
C ILE A 110 -5.51 8.59 -7.84
N ALA A 111 -6.80 8.56 -7.69
CA ALA A 111 -7.63 9.74 -7.91
C ALA A 111 -7.67 10.65 -6.69
#